data_b9a21bcdfe42c0ba0bada2a52bb130a4
#
_entry.id   b9a21bcdfe42c0ba0bada2a52bb130a4
#
_cell.length_a   1.000
_cell.length_b   1.000
_cell.length_c   1.000
_cell.angle_alpha   90.00
_cell.angle_beta   90.00
_cell.angle_gamma   90.00
#
_symmetry.space_group_name_H-M   'P 1'
#
loop_
_entity.id
_entity.type
_entity.pdbx_description
1 polymer ?
#
loop_
_entity_poly.entity_id
_entity_poly.type
_entity_poly.pdbx_seq_one_letter_code
_entity_poly.pdbx_strand_id
1 'polypeptide(L)'
;MKLMIASDIHGSRYYAQKIVERFNEEKADKLVLLGDIYYHGPRNPLPKDYAPMEVANLLNPIADKLIVIQGNCDSEVDQMISKFHFVKEAMLLIDGKKILLTHGHILNKDNLEMGAYDVLAYGHFHIDFMERKDGVLVINPGSVSLPKENSVSGYITIENNEARQHFLNGDIKRVEKI
;
A
#
# COMPACT_ATOMS: atom_id res chain seq x y z
N MET A 1 10.75 -0.83 14.30
CA MET A 1 10.52 -1.50 12.99
C MET A 1 10.01 -0.47 12.00
N LYS A 2 10.61 -0.43 10.79
CA LYS A 2 10.19 0.49 9.72
C LYS A 2 9.31 -0.24 8.72
N LEU A 3 8.09 0.23 8.50
CA LEU A 3 7.22 -0.21 7.41
C LEU A 3 7.33 0.75 6.24
N MET A 4 7.26 0.21 5.02
CA MET A 4 6.95 0.96 3.82
C MET A 4 5.61 0.46 3.27
N ILE A 5 4.69 1.36 2.93
CA ILE A 5 3.32 1.05 2.52
C ILE A 5 3.07 1.65 1.13
N ALA A 6 2.66 0.82 0.18
CA ALA A 6 2.28 1.22 -1.16
C ALA A 6 0.97 0.51 -1.57
N SER A 7 0.32 0.95 -2.63
CA SER A 7 -0.96 0.38 -3.09
C SER A 7 -1.18 0.54 -4.58
N ASP A 8 -2.08 -0.30 -5.11
CA ASP A 8 -2.68 -0.12 -6.43
C ASP A 8 -1.62 -0.06 -7.55
N ILE A 9 -0.80 -1.13 -7.65
CA ILE A 9 0.24 -1.32 -8.69
C ILE A 9 -0.40 -1.62 -10.03
N HIS A 10 -1.52 -2.36 -10.04
CA HIS A 10 -2.31 -2.68 -11.21
C HIS A 10 -1.51 -3.28 -12.38
N GLY A 11 -0.53 -4.14 -12.09
CA GLY A 11 0.24 -4.85 -13.10
C GLY A 11 1.33 -4.01 -13.79
N SER A 12 1.61 -2.81 -13.31
CA SER A 12 2.68 -1.98 -13.86
C SER A 12 4.06 -2.47 -13.40
N ARG A 13 4.82 -3.08 -14.30
CA ARG A 13 6.22 -3.44 -14.04
C ARG A 13 7.06 -2.22 -13.68
N TYR A 14 6.89 -1.11 -14.41
CA TYR A 14 7.64 0.12 -14.16
C TYR A 14 7.49 0.61 -12.72
N TYR A 15 6.25 0.69 -12.21
CA TYR A 15 6.00 1.18 -10.87
C TYR A 15 6.33 0.13 -9.80
N ALA A 16 6.12 -1.16 -10.06
CA ALA A 16 6.55 -2.22 -9.15
C ALA A 16 8.08 -2.18 -8.94
N GLN A 17 8.86 -2.01 -10.01
CA GLN A 17 10.29 -1.85 -9.92
C GLN A 17 10.68 -0.63 -9.07
N LYS A 18 10.03 0.52 -9.28
CA LYS A 18 10.28 1.74 -8.48
C LYS A 18 9.98 1.53 -7.00
N ILE A 19 8.91 0.82 -6.65
CA ILE A 19 8.59 0.51 -5.25
C ILE A 19 9.62 -0.42 -4.62
N VAL A 20 10.10 -1.44 -5.34
CA VAL A 20 11.17 -2.33 -4.84
C VAL A 20 12.49 -1.56 -4.67
N GLU A 21 12.83 -0.66 -5.60
CA GLU A 21 14.01 0.22 -5.47
C GLU A 21 13.90 1.09 -4.20
N ARG A 22 12.75 1.77 -4.02
CA ARG A 22 12.49 2.60 -2.82
C ARG A 22 12.51 1.77 -1.54
N PHE A 23 11.92 0.59 -1.52
CA PHE A 23 11.94 -0.30 -0.37
C PHE A 23 13.38 -0.60 0.10
N ASN A 24 14.27 -0.87 -0.85
CA ASN A 24 15.69 -1.12 -0.54
C ASN A 24 16.42 0.15 -0.05
N GLU A 25 16.17 1.30 -0.67
CA GLU A 25 16.78 2.58 -0.29
C GLU A 25 16.29 3.07 1.09
N GLU A 26 15.00 2.91 1.38
CA GLU A 26 14.41 3.20 2.69
C GLU A 26 14.91 2.26 3.79
N LYS A 27 15.52 1.13 3.43
CA LYS A 27 15.93 0.06 4.36
C LYS A 27 14.79 -0.36 5.27
N ALA A 28 13.57 -0.40 4.74
CA ALA A 28 12.40 -0.80 5.50
C ALA A 28 12.44 -2.30 5.82
N ASP A 29 11.94 -2.67 6.99
CA ASP A 29 11.91 -4.07 7.44
C ASP A 29 10.85 -4.88 6.69
N LYS A 30 9.71 -4.25 6.38
CA LYS A 30 8.59 -4.84 5.65
C LYS A 30 8.03 -3.87 4.60
N LEU A 31 7.66 -4.42 3.44
CA LEU A 31 6.87 -3.75 2.43
C LEU A 31 5.43 -4.23 2.51
N VAL A 32 4.53 -3.32 2.82
CA VAL A 32 3.08 -3.54 2.80
C VAL A 32 2.54 -3.12 1.45
N LEU A 33 1.83 -4.02 0.78
CA LEU A 33 1.07 -3.73 -0.44
C LEU A 33 -0.41 -3.85 -0.12
N LEU A 34 -1.15 -2.75 -0.26
CA LEU A 34 -2.56 -2.68 0.16
C LEU A 34 -3.55 -3.15 -0.92
N GLY A 35 -3.11 -4.04 -1.81
CA GLY A 35 -3.96 -4.69 -2.82
C GLY A 35 -3.87 -4.09 -4.22
N ASP A 36 -4.66 -4.70 -5.11
CA ASP A 36 -4.73 -4.38 -6.54
C ASP A 36 -3.34 -4.48 -7.21
N ILE A 37 -2.75 -5.69 -7.13
CA ILE A 37 -1.35 -5.92 -7.49
C ILE A 37 -1.18 -6.10 -9.01
N TYR A 38 -1.97 -7.00 -9.64
CA TYR A 38 -1.71 -7.45 -11.02
C TYR A 38 -2.72 -6.92 -12.04
N TYR A 39 -4.01 -6.97 -11.74
CA TYR A 39 -5.04 -6.59 -12.68
C TYR A 39 -5.34 -5.09 -12.62
N HIS A 40 -5.40 -4.44 -13.79
CA HIS A 40 -5.66 -3.00 -13.87
C HIS A 40 -7.11 -2.61 -13.51
N GLY A 41 -8.04 -3.58 -13.52
CA GLY A 41 -9.47 -3.34 -13.33
C GLY A 41 -10.17 -2.85 -14.61
N PRO A 42 -11.48 -3.14 -14.78
CA PRO A 42 -12.18 -2.90 -16.04
C PRO A 42 -12.45 -1.41 -16.32
N ARG A 43 -12.33 -0.55 -15.30
CA ARG A 43 -12.63 0.89 -15.39
C ARG A 43 -11.38 1.77 -15.51
N ASN A 44 -10.20 1.21 -15.31
CA ASN A 44 -8.96 1.96 -15.36
C ASN A 44 -8.28 1.79 -16.74
N PRO A 45 -7.52 2.79 -17.21
CA PRO A 45 -6.65 2.59 -18.36
C PRO A 45 -5.53 1.61 -18.00
N LEU A 46 -4.87 1.04 -19.01
CA LEU A 46 -3.65 0.28 -18.77
C LEU A 46 -2.56 1.20 -18.20
N PRO A 47 -1.92 0.84 -17.08
CA PRO A 47 -0.83 1.63 -16.55
C PRO A 47 0.43 1.49 -17.42
N LYS A 48 1.39 2.37 -17.18
CA LYS A 48 2.69 2.33 -17.86
C LYS A 48 3.34 0.96 -17.67
N ASP A 49 3.79 0.36 -18.76
CA ASP A 49 4.51 -0.93 -18.79
C ASP A 49 3.71 -2.05 -18.09
N TYR A 50 2.46 -2.25 -18.55
CA TYR A 50 1.57 -3.28 -18.01
C TYR A 50 2.11 -4.67 -18.34
N ALA A 51 2.60 -5.38 -17.33
CA ALA A 51 3.19 -6.71 -17.45
C ALA A 51 3.06 -7.48 -16.11
N PRO A 52 1.87 -8.03 -15.78
CA PRO A 52 1.60 -8.66 -14.48
C PRO A 52 2.60 -9.74 -14.07
N MET A 53 3.01 -10.59 -15.01
CA MET A 53 4.02 -11.63 -14.73
C MET A 53 5.38 -11.04 -14.32
N GLU A 54 5.76 -9.91 -14.92
CA GLU A 54 6.99 -9.22 -14.53
C GLU A 54 6.88 -8.57 -13.14
N VAL A 55 5.68 -8.13 -12.75
CA VAL A 55 5.42 -7.68 -11.37
C VAL A 55 5.63 -8.84 -10.39
N ALA A 56 5.11 -10.04 -10.70
CA ALA A 56 5.35 -11.23 -9.89
C ALA A 56 6.85 -11.58 -9.80
N ASN A 57 7.58 -11.48 -10.90
CA ASN A 57 9.03 -11.73 -10.94
C ASN A 57 9.82 -10.73 -10.06
N LEU A 58 9.35 -9.49 -9.92
CA LEU A 58 9.96 -8.48 -9.05
C LEU A 58 9.63 -8.69 -7.56
N LEU A 59 8.41 -9.10 -7.23
CA LEU A 59 7.94 -9.23 -5.86
C LEU A 59 8.31 -10.57 -5.21
N ASN A 60 8.29 -11.67 -5.97
CA ASN A 60 8.56 -13.01 -5.46
C ASN A 60 9.93 -13.18 -4.77
N PRO A 61 11.03 -12.56 -5.23
CA PRO A 61 12.33 -12.65 -4.56
C PRO A 61 12.36 -12.06 -3.15
N ILE A 62 11.43 -11.16 -2.81
CA ILE A 62 11.33 -10.50 -1.50
C ILE A 62 10.05 -10.91 -0.75
N ALA A 63 9.44 -12.03 -1.10
CA ALA A 63 8.17 -12.50 -0.54
C ALA A 63 8.17 -12.60 0.99
N ASP A 64 9.29 -12.96 1.60
CA ASP A 64 9.49 -13.02 3.06
C ASP A 64 9.40 -11.65 3.76
N LYS A 65 9.57 -10.56 3.02
CA LYS A 65 9.46 -9.19 3.51
C LYS A 65 8.11 -8.53 3.19
N LEU A 66 7.24 -9.20 2.44
CA LEU A 66 5.95 -8.66 2.03
C LEU A 66 4.83 -8.94 3.04
N ILE A 67 3.94 -7.97 3.17
CA ILE A 67 2.59 -8.12 3.73
C ILE A 67 1.64 -7.63 2.64
N VAL A 68 0.82 -8.54 2.09
CA VAL A 68 -0.03 -8.20 0.94
C VAL A 68 -1.50 -8.34 1.30
N ILE A 69 -2.20 -7.24 1.24
CA ILE A 69 -3.65 -7.19 1.41
C ILE A 69 -4.31 -7.51 0.07
N GLN A 70 -5.40 -8.25 0.10
CA GLN A 70 -6.19 -8.55 -1.09
C GLN A 70 -7.06 -7.36 -1.47
N GLY A 71 -6.87 -6.82 -2.67
CA GLY A 71 -7.73 -5.81 -3.25
C GLY A 71 -8.94 -6.40 -3.98
N ASN A 72 -9.81 -5.53 -4.47
CA ASN A 72 -11.00 -5.97 -5.22
C ASN A 72 -10.68 -6.44 -6.65
N CYS A 73 -9.52 -6.10 -7.17
CA CYS A 73 -9.05 -6.60 -8.48
C CYS A 73 -8.16 -7.84 -8.36
N ASP A 74 -7.75 -8.22 -7.13
CA ASP A 74 -6.94 -9.42 -6.91
C ASP A 74 -7.84 -10.66 -6.84
N SER A 75 -7.42 -11.73 -7.48
CA SER A 75 -8.16 -12.97 -7.65
C SER A 75 -7.40 -14.20 -7.13
N GLU A 76 -8.09 -15.33 -7.01
CA GLU A 76 -7.46 -16.58 -6.58
C GLU A 76 -6.34 -17.03 -7.53
N VAL A 77 -6.44 -16.72 -8.83
CA VAL A 77 -5.40 -17.07 -9.81
C VAL A 77 -4.10 -16.30 -9.56
N ASP A 78 -4.16 -15.12 -8.95
CA ASP A 78 -2.98 -14.31 -8.64
C ASP A 78 -2.12 -14.98 -7.56
N GLN A 79 -2.74 -15.76 -6.66
CA GLN A 79 -2.01 -16.55 -5.68
C GLN A 79 -1.15 -17.64 -6.33
N MET A 80 -1.53 -18.16 -7.51
CA MET A 80 -0.78 -19.21 -8.21
C MET A 80 0.58 -18.74 -8.73
N ILE A 81 0.73 -17.44 -9.00
CA ILE A 81 1.98 -16.84 -9.49
C ILE A 81 2.77 -16.14 -8.38
N SER A 82 2.21 -16.03 -7.16
CA SER A 82 2.77 -15.32 -6.03
C SER A 82 3.37 -16.27 -4.99
N LYS A 83 4.58 -15.98 -4.50
CA LYS A 83 5.22 -16.69 -3.38
C LYS A 83 4.86 -16.12 -2.01
N PHE A 84 4.09 -15.04 -1.98
CA PHE A 84 3.50 -14.41 -0.79
C PHE A 84 2.00 -14.70 -0.74
N HIS A 85 1.39 -14.52 0.43
CA HIS A 85 -0.05 -14.75 0.60
C HIS A 85 -0.82 -13.43 0.58
N PHE A 86 -1.97 -13.44 -0.09
CA PHE A 86 -2.97 -12.39 0.00
C PHE A 86 -3.84 -12.62 1.23
N VAL A 87 -3.95 -11.61 2.09
CA VAL A 87 -4.84 -11.62 3.26
C VAL A 87 -5.88 -10.51 3.13
N LYS A 88 -7.09 -10.72 3.64
CA LYS A 88 -8.17 -9.72 3.54
C LYS A 88 -7.87 -8.45 4.32
N GLU A 89 -7.27 -8.61 5.50
CA GLU A 89 -6.86 -7.55 6.39
C GLU A 89 -5.73 -8.04 7.30
N ALA A 90 -4.96 -7.13 7.87
CA ALA A 90 -3.94 -7.46 8.85
C ALA A 90 -3.86 -6.39 9.94
N MET A 91 -3.76 -6.82 11.20
CA MET A 91 -3.49 -5.95 12.34
C MET A 91 -2.03 -6.09 12.75
N LEU A 92 -1.28 -4.99 12.72
CA LEU A 92 0.09 -4.94 13.17
C LEU A 92 0.20 -4.16 14.49
N LEU A 93 1.09 -4.60 15.37
CA LEU A 93 1.47 -3.87 16.56
C LEU A 93 2.91 -3.38 16.41
N ILE A 94 3.09 -2.06 16.28
CA ILE A 94 4.38 -1.43 16.05
C ILE A 94 4.58 -0.30 17.06
N ASP A 95 5.63 -0.38 17.85
CA ASP A 95 5.99 0.61 18.86
C ASP A 95 4.80 0.95 19.80
N GLY A 96 3.98 -0.07 20.13
CA GLY A 96 2.78 0.05 20.96
C GLY A 96 1.53 0.56 20.25
N LYS A 97 1.60 0.86 18.95
CA LYS A 97 0.48 1.33 18.12
C LYS A 97 -0.12 0.20 17.29
N LYS A 98 -1.44 0.13 17.25
CA LYS A 98 -2.20 -0.80 16.43
C LYS A 98 -2.46 -0.19 15.05
N ILE A 99 -1.96 -0.85 14.01
CA ILE A 99 -2.11 -0.42 12.63
C ILE A 99 -2.97 -1.46 11.91
N LEU A 100 -4.17 -1.06 11.50
CA LEU A 100 -5.04 -1.90 10.67
C LEU A 100 -4.76 -1.62 9.20
N LEU A 101 -4.50 -2.69 8.46
CA LEU A 101 -4.24 -2.68 7.02
C LEU A 101 -5.44 -3.31 6.30
N THR A 102 -6.04 -2.58 5.38
CA THR A 102 -7.12 -3.06 4.50
C THR A 102 -6.89 -2.58 3.07
N HIS A 103 -7.71 -3.04 2.11
CA HIS A 103 -7.66 -2.43 0.79
C HIS A 103 -8.50 -1.13 0.71
N GLY A 104 -9.60 -1.03 1.45
CA GLY A 104 -10.45 0.17 1.49
C GLY A 104 -11.81 0.03 0.81
N HIS A 105 -12.04 -1.02 0.00
CA HIS A 105 -13.32 -1.25 -0.68
C HIS A 105 -14.45 -1.71 0.27
N ILE A 106 -14.12 -2.22 1.46
CA ILE A 106 -15.07 -2.64 2.50
C ILE A 106 -14.94 -1.72 3.71
N LEU A 107 -13.75 -1.69 4.34
CA LEU A 107 -13.47 -0.86 5.50
C LEU A 107 -12.57 0.32 5.09
N ASN A 108 -13.02 1.54 5.37
CA ASN A 108 -12.35 2.79 5.05
C ASN A 108 -12.76 3.89 6.05
N LYS A 109 -12.41 5.15 5.79
CA LYS A 109 -12.69 6.28 6.70
C LYS A 109 -14.18 6.58 6.95
N ASP A 110 -15.09 6.03 6.15
CA ASP A 110 -16.52 6.31 6.27
C ASP A 110 -17.24 5.32 7.21
N ASN A 111 -16.56 4.23 7.58
CA ASN A 111 -17.09 3.21 8.49
C ASN A 111 -16.05 2.72 9.51
N LEU A 112 -15.34 3.67 10.16
CA LEU A 112 -14.33 3.39 11.19
C LEU A 112 -14.90 2.62 12.39
N GLU A 113 -14.12 1.69 12.92
CA GLU A 113 -14.38 1.04 14.21
C GLU A 113 -13.59 1.76 15.30
N MET A 114 -14.31 2.56 16.10
CA MET A 114 -13.72 3.40 17.14
C MET A 114 -12.97 2.59 18.21
N GLY A 115 -11.75 3.00 18.53
CA GLY A 115 -10.95 2.42 19.62
C GLY A 115 -10.31 1.05 19.32
N ALA A 116 -10.53 0.50 18.11
CA ALA A 116 -9.96 -0.78 17.73
C ALA A 116 -8.49 -0.68 17.28
N TYR A 117 -8.09 0.46 16.71
CA TYR A 117 -6.75 0.73 16.16
C TYR A 117 -6.39 2.20 16.24
N ASP A 118 -5.07 2.50 16.23
CA ASP A 118 -4.53 3.87 16.22
C ASP A 118 -4.40 4.42 14.80
N VAL A 119 -4.11 3.53 13.83
CA VAL A 119 -3.94 3.86 12.41
C VAL A 119 -4.80 2.92 11.55
N LEU A 120 -5.49 3.49 10.57
CA LEU A 120 -6.10 2.74 9.46
C LEU A 120 -5.37 3.09 8.16
N ALA A 121 -4.76 2.10 7.52
CA ALA A 121 -4.09 2.25 6.23
C ALA A 121 -4.85 1.50 5.14
N TYR A 122 -5.20 2.18 4.04
CA TYR A 122 -5.88 1.57 2.90
C TYR A 122 -5.57 2.26 1.57
N GLY A 123 -5.85 1.59 0.43
CA GLY A 123 -5.67 2.05 -0.94
C GLY A 123 -6.99 2.32 -1.67
N HIS A 124 -7.25 1.62 -2.77
CA HIS A 124 -8.50 1.53 -3.54
C HIS A 124 -8.94 2.81 -4.27
N PHE A 125 -8.94 3.94 -3.59
CA PHE A 125 -9.46 5.20 -4.15
C PHE A 125 -8.50 5.88 -5.11
N HIS A 126 -7.20 5.51 -5.08
CA HIS A 126 -6.10 6.11 -5.84
C HIS A 126 -5.84 7.59 -5.49
N ILE A 127 -6.36 8.03 -4.34
CA ILE A 127 -6.23 9.40 -3.83
C ILE A 127 -5.40 9.34 -2.55
N ASP A 128 -4.29 10.05 -2.55
CA ASP A 128 -3.36 10.04 -1.44
C ASP A 128 -3.76 11.07 -0.37
N PHE A 129 -3.80 10.63 0.89
CA PHE A 129 -4.04 11.52 2.01
C PHE A 129 -3.53 10.95 3.34
N MET A 130 -3.44 11.84 4.33
CA MET A 130 -3.25 11.52 5.74
C MET A 130 -4.12 12.49 6.53
N GLU A 131 -5.06 11.98 7.33
CA GLU A 131 -5.99 12.80 8.12
C GLU A 131 -6.34 12.10 9.43
N ARG A 132 -6.72 12.88 10.45
CA ARG A 132 -7.29 12.34 11.69
C ARG A 132 -8.80 12.40 11.63
N LYS A 133 -9.41 11.26 11.95
CA LYS A 133 -10.86 11.15 12.09
C LYS A 133 -11.15 10.33 13.34
N ASP A 134 -11.91 10.92 14.28
CA ASP A 134 -12.36 10.27 15.51
C ASP A 134 -11.21 9.66 16.35
N GLY A 135 -10.05 10.34 16.37
CA GLY A 135 -8.86 9.91 17.10
C GLY A 135 -7.95 8.93 16.35
N VAL A 136 -8.41 8.35 15.23
CA VAL A 136 -7.65 7.46 14.38
C VAL A 136 -6.88 8.26 13.32
N LEU A 137 -5.61 7.93 13.09
CA LEU A 137 -4.87 8.42 11.92
C LEU A 137 -5.22 7.56 10.71
N VAL A 138 -5.91 8.15 9.75
CA VAL A 138 -6.30 7.47 8.50
C VAL A 138 -5.32 7.86 7.40
N ILE A 139 -4.71 6.86 6.76
CA ILE A 139 -3.69 7.07 5.73
C ILE A 139 -4.02 6.29 4.46
N ASN A 140 -3.77 6.92 3.32
CA ASN A 140 -3.88 6.32 2.00
C ASN A 140 -2.65 6.74 1.18
N PRO A 141 -1.81 5.81 0.69
CA PRO A 141 -0.66 6.16 -0.14
C PRO A 141 -1.06 6.63 -1.55
N GLY A 142 -2.33 6.50 -1.93
CA GLY A 142 -2.78 6.62 -3.31
C GLY A 142 -2.40 5.40 -4.15
N SER A 143 -2.56 5.49 -5.46
CA SER A 143 -2.06 4.48 -6.40
C SER A 143 -0.65 4.85 -6.86
N VAL A 144 0.25 3.87 -6.85
CA VAL A 144 1.61 4.10 -7.38
C VAL A 144 1.61 4.22 -8.91
N SER A 145 0.64 3.61 -9.59
CA SER A 145 0.61 3.53 -11.06
C SER A 145 -0.47 4.39 -11.72
N LEU A 146 -1.60 4.59 -11.05
CA LEU A 146 -2.80 5.23 -11.59
C LEU A 146 -3.37 6.26 -10.59
N PRO A 147 -2.59 7.27 -10.14
CA PRO A 147 -3.08 8.28 -9.22
C PRO A 147 -4.25 9.06 -9.83
N LYS A 148 -5.23 9.42 -9.01
CA LYS A 148 -6.43 10.17 -9.39
C LYS A 148 -6.44 11.57 -8.77
N GLU A 149 -7.23 12.45 -9.33
CA GLU A 149 -7.37 13.84 -8.90
C GLU A 149 -6.02 14.57 -8.85
N ASN A 150 -5.68 15.19 -7.73
CA ASN A 150 -4.42 15.88 -7.52
C ASN A 150 -3.36 15.00 -6.84
N SER A 151 -3.59 13.68 -6.80
CA SER A 151 -2.66 12.72 -6.20
C SER A 151 -1.49 12.43 -7.11
N VAL A 152 -0.40 12.00 -6.51
CA VAL A 152 0.83 11.65 -7.23
C VAL A 152 1.30 10.27 -6.79
N SER A 153 2.06 9.59 -7.65
CA SER A 153 2.69 8.32 -7.32
C SER A 153 3.61 8.48 -6.10
N GLY A 154 3.40 7.62 -5.10
CA GLY A 154 4.15 7.72 -3.86
C GLY A 154 3.97 6.51 -2.95
N TYR A 155 4.44 6.63 -1.73
CA TYR A 155 4.34 5.62 -0.68
C TYR A 155 4.33 6.29 0.71
N ILE A 156 4.04 5.51 1.74
CA ILE A 156 4.09 5.96 3.14
C ILE A 156 5.10 5.11 3.89
N THR A 157 5.92 5.72 4.77
CA THR A 157 6.71 4.99 5.76
C THR A 157 6.16 5.21 7.16
N ILE A 158 6.19 4.16 8.00
CA ILE A 158 5.87 4.25 9.43
C ILE A 158 7.08 3.78 10.21
N GLU A 159 7.58 4.65 11.10
CA GLU A 159 8.69 4.39 11.99
C GLU A 159 8.66 5.35 13.18
N ASN A 160 9.02 4.88 14.39
CA ASN A 160 9.14 5.72 15.60
C ASN A 160 7.87 6.55 15.90
N ASN A 161 6.68 5.96 15.76
CA ASN A 161 5.39 6.62 15.93
C ASN A 161 5.16 7.82 14.98
N GLU A 162 5.81 7.84 13.84
CA GLU A 162 5.56 8.80 12.76
C GLU A 162 5.20 8.09 11.47
N ALA A 163 4.21 8.62 10.77
CA ALA A 163 3.86 8.29 9.40
C ALA A 163 4.36 9.39 8.48
N ARG A 164 5.13 9.04 7.44
CA ARG A 164 5.67 9.97 6.45
C ARG A 164 5.20 9.57 5.06
N GLN A 165 4.52 10.47 4.40
CA GLN A 165 4.15 10.32 3.00
C GLN A 165 5.27 10.84 2.10
N HIS A 166 5.63 10.06 1.09
CA HIS A 166 6.70 10.37 0.17
C HIS A 166 6.20 10.43 -1.27
N PHE A 167 6.81 11.29 -2.07
CA PHE A 167 6.81 11.16 -3.52
C PHE A 167 7.62 9.92 -3.93
N LEU A 168 7.40 9.43 -5.14
CA LEU A 168 8.13 8.24 -5.63
C LEU A 168 9.65 8.47 -5.79
N ASN A 169 10.13 9.72 -5.82
CA ASN A 169 11.56 10.05 -5.81
C ASN A 169 12.20 9.99 -4.40
N GLY A 170 11.40 9.80 -3.35
CA GLY A 170 11.84 9.71 -1.96
C GLY A 170 11.65 10.99 -1.14
N ASP A 171 11.35 12.12 -1.78
CA ASP A 171 11.11 13.38 -1.07
C ASP A 171 9.87 13.26 -0.17
N ILE A 172 9.94 13.84 1.01
CA ILE A 172 8.82 13.85 1.96
C ILE A 172 7.77 14.87 1.52
N LYS A 173 6.54 14.42 1.37
CA LYS A 173 5.37 15.25 1.08
C LYS A 173 4.66 15.74 2.35
N ARG A 174 4.54 14.87 3.35
CA ARG A 174 3.81 15.11 4.60
C ARG A 174 4.31 14.23 5.72
N VAL A 175 4.18 14.70 6.97
CA VAL A 175 4.53 13.94 8.19
C VAL A 175 3.39 14.10 9.21
N GLU A 176 2.98 13.00 9.84
CA GLU A 176 2.00 12.97 10.91
C GLU A 176 2.52 12.08 12.06
N LYS A 177 2.27 12.48 13.30
CA LYS A 177 2.52 11.63 14.47
C LYS A 177 1.36 10.64 14.62
N ILE A 178 1.64 9.43 15.12
CA ILE A 178 0.64 8.40 15.41
C ILE A 178 0.18 8.49 16.85
#